data_7453848fe11e1b9b98a5dc01e2fd8250
#
_entry.id   7453848fe11e1b9b98a5dc01e2fd8250
#
_cell.length_a   1.000
_cell.length_b   1.000
_cell.length_c   1.000
_cell.angle_alpha   90.00
_cell.angle_beta   90.00
_cell.angle_gamma   90.00
#
_symmetry.space_group_name_H-M   'P 1'
#
loop_
_entity.id
_entity.type
_entity.pdbx_description
1 polymer ?
#
loop_
_entity_poly.entity_id
_entity_poly.type
_entity_poly.pdbx_seq_one_letter_code
_entity_poly.pdbx_strand_id
1 'polypeptide(L)'
;MEKFDIIILGSGPGGYVTAIRASQLGLKTAIVEKESLGGVCLNWGCIPTKALLKSAQVFEYIKHSEEYGISVENFDKNFDNVVARSRNVAKTMSKGVNFLMKKNKIKVFKGFGKLSENKSIIISNQDGSVNTIMGEKIIIATGARSRELPALKQDGKNIIGYREAMTLKNQPKDIVIVGSGAIGIEFAYFYNSMGTKVTIVEFLDRIVPAEDVDISKELEKNLKKNGIEILTSSEVKKTEINESGNVDVLIKTSSGDTKTINTEIVLSAVGIKTNIENIGLEELGIKTEKDKILIDDFYMTNIKDYYAIGDVVKGQALAHVASAEGILCVEKIAGHDVNPLDYNNIPGCTYCSPEIASVGYTEDQAIKKGYEIKVGKFPFSASGKAQASGKNEGFVKVIFDSKYGEWLGCHMIGDGVTDMIAEAVVGRKLETTGNEILKAVHPHPTMSEAVMEAVAAAYDEVIHL
;
A
#
# COMPACT_ATOMS: atom_id res chain seq x y z
N MET A 1 -35.87 8.97 13.61
CA MET A 1 -34.69 8.70 12.74
C MET A 1 -33.82 9.93 12.75
N GLU A 2 -32.53 9.79 13.04
CA GLU A 2 -31.60 10.92 13.07
C GLU A 2 -31.15 11.28 11.67
N LYS A 3 -31.04 12.60 11.37
CA LYS A 3 -30.68 13.13 10.05
C LYS A 3 -29.33 13.80 10.07
N PHE A 4 -28.58 13.61 8.97
CA PHE A 4 -27.26 14.17 8.70
C PHE A 4 -27.21 14.76 7.30
N ASP A 5 -26.34 15.74 7.08
CA ASP A 5 -26.08 16.24 5.72
C ASP A 5 -25.28 15.20 4.94
N ILE A 6 -24.36 14.50 5.62
CA ILE A 6 -23.55 13.48 4.98
C ILE A 6 -23.34 12.26 5.90
N ILE A 7 -23.42 11.06 5.34
CA ILE A 7 -23.08 9.82 6.03
C ILE A 7 -22.01 9.10 5.24
N ILE A 8 -20.97 8.65 5.94
CA ILE A 8 -19.87 7.86 5.37
C ILE A 8 -19.96 6.42 5.88
N LEU A 9 -20.00 5.46 4.96
CA LEU A 9 -20.02 4.03 5.25
C LEU A 9 -18.62 3.45 5.17
N GLY A 10 -18.00 3.20 6.33
CA GLY A 10 -16.61 2.79 6.51
C GLY A 10 -15.72 3.90 7.02
N SER A 11 -14.78 3.58 7.90
CA SER A 11 -13.89 4.52 8.59
C SER A 11 -12.40 4.31 8.28
N GLY A 12 -12.07 3.67 7.15
CA GLY A 12 -10.71 3.64 6.64
C GLY A 12 -10.16 5.04 6.34
N PRO A 13 -8.92 5.16 5.82
CA PRO A 13 -8.32 6.46 5.48
C PRO A 13 -9.23 7.34 4.62
N GLY A 14 -9.87 6.80 3.61
CA GLY A 14 -10.89 7.52 2.84
C GLY A 14 -12.01 8.03 3.74
N GLY A 15 -12.62 7.13 4.55
CA GLY A 15 -13.81 7.47 5.32
C GLY A 15 -13.56 8.49 6.44
N TYR A 16 -12.57 8.28 7.31
CA TYR A 16 -12.36 9.20 8.44
C TYR A 16 -11.83 10.57 8.00
N VAL A 17 -10.97 10.62 6.98
CA VAL A 17 -10.47 11.90 6.42
C VAL A 17 -11.62 12.69 5.78
N THR A 18 -12.43 12.00 4.97
CA THR A 18 -13.64 12.58 4.37
C THR A 18 -14.60 13.15 5.43
N ALA A 19 -14.84 12.38 6.52
CA ALA A 19 -15.72 12.81 7.60
C ALA A 19 -15.22 14.09 8.29
N ILE A 20 -13.91 14.15 8.54
CA ILE A 20 -13.29 15.34 9.15
C ILE A 20 -13.41 16.53 8.21
N ARG A 21 -13.09 16.35 6.92
CA ARG A 21 -13.17 17.45 5.94
C ARG A 21 -14.60 17.92 5.76
N ALA A 22 -15.58 17.02 5.66
CA ALA A 22 -17.00 17.37 5.60
C ALA A 22 -17.43 18.21 6.81
N SER A 23 -17.05 17.81 8.02
CA SER A 23 -17.34 18.57 9.24
C SER A 23 -16.68 19.95 9.24
N GLN A 24 -15.43 20.08 8.77
CA GLN A 24 -14.74 21.37 8.61
C GLN A 24 -15.45 22.30 7.63
N LEU A 25 -16.15 21.75 6.64
CA LEU A 25 -16.99 22.47 5.66
C LEU A 25 -18.39 22.80 6.21
N GLY A 26 -18.64 22.51 7.49
CA GLY A 26 -19.91 22.83 8.18
C GLY A 26 -21.01 21.78 8.02
N LEU A 27 -20.73 20.63 7.39
CA LEU A 27 -21.73 19.58 7.18
C LEU A 27 -21.89 18.74 8.45
N LYS A 28 -23.12 18.50 8.87
CA LYS A 28 -23.46 17.57 9.96
C LYS A 28 -23.17 16.14 9.51
N THR A 29 -22.11 15.56 10.05
CA THR A 29 -21.52 14.33 9.56
C THR A 29 -21.70 13.15 10.51
N ALA A 30 -21.99 11.97 9.92
CA ALA A 30 -21.93 10.69 10.61
C ALA A 30 -21.02 9.70 9.88
N ILE A 31 -20.48 8.74 10.60
CA ILE A 31 -19.70 7.63 10.06
C ILE A 31 -20.24 6.31 10.63
N VAL A 32 -20.35 5.29 9.77
CA VAL A 32 -20.75 3.93 10.17
C VAL A 32 -19.57 3.00 10.03
N GLU A 33 -19.19 2.31 11.11
CA GLU A 33 -18.02 1.41 11.12
C GLU A 33 -18.38 0.07 11.78
N LYS A 34 -18.09 -1.02 11.08
CA LYS A 34 -18.42 -2.36 11.56
C LYS A 34 -17.38 -2.97 12.52
N GLU A 35 -16.13 -2.49 12.47
CA GLU A 35 -15.02 -3.09 13.21
C GLU A 35 -14.29 -2.05 14.06
N SER A 36 -13.28 -1.38 13.51
CA SER A 36 -12.43 -0.43 14.23
C SER A 36 -12.18 0.82 13.42
N LEU A 37 -12.25 1.99 14.07
CA LEU A 37 -11.93 3.26 13.44
C LEU A 37 -10.51 3.26 12.86
N GLY A 38 -10.37 3.82 11.66
CA GLY A 38 -9.13 3.82 10.89
C GLY A 38 -9.02 2.68 9.86
N GLY A 39 -9.99 1.74 9.85
CA GLY A 39 -10.11 0.66 8.88
C GLY A 39 -8.88 -0.24 8.81
N VAL A 40 -8.70 -0.90 7.67
CA VAL A 40 -7.59 -1.85 7.45
C VAL A 40 -6.23 -1.18 7.60
N CYS A 41 -6.00 -0.01 7.01
CA CYS A 41 -4.70 0.64 7.01
C CYS A 41 -4.13 0.85 8.44
N LEU A 42 -4.93 1.37 9.37
CA LEU A 42 -4.46 1.66 10.73
C LEU A 42 -4.45 0.44 11.65
N ASN A 43 -5.30 -0.53 11.38
CA ASN A 43 -5.47 -1.69 12.28
C ASN A 43 -4.86 -2.99 11.76
N TRP A 44 -4.86 -3.20 10.44
CA TRP A 44 -4.53 -4.48 9.81
C TRP A 44 -3.69 -4.35 8.53
N GLY A 45 -3.07 -3.20 8.28
CA GLY A 45 -2.34 -2.91 7.05
C GLY A 45 -1.14 -2.02 7.28
N CYS A 46 -1.16 -0.82 6.69
CA CYS A 46 -0.03 0.09 6.57
C CYS A 46 0.73 0.28 7.89
N ILE A 47 0.06 0.74 8.93
CA ILE A 47 0.72 1.19 10.16
C ILE A 47 1.28 0.01 10.98
N PRO A 48 0.52 -1.05 11.30
CA PRO A 48 1.08 -2.16 12.04
C PRO A 48 2.16 -2.93 11.26
N THR A 49 2.05 -3.03 9.93
CA THR A 49 3.11 -3.61 9.10
C THR A 49 4.39 -2.79 9.21
N LYS A 50 4.35 -1.46 9.05
CA LYS A 50 5.53 -0.60 9.20
C LYS A 50 6.15 -0.69 10.60
N ALA A 51 5.33 -0.93 11.62
CA ALA A 51 5.85 -1.21 12.96
C ALA A 51 6.60 -2.55 13.05
N LEU A 52 6.14 -3.60 12.34
CA LEU A 52 6.87 -4.87 12.19
C LEU A 52 8.17 -4.68 11.43
N LEU A 53 8.12 -4.02 10.27
CA LEU A 53 9.30 -3.75 9.43
C LEU A 53 10.35 -2.94 10.16
N LYS A 54 9.96 -1.96 10.99
CA LYS A 54 10.92 -1.21 11.82
C LYS A 54 11.59 -2.08 12.88
N SER A 55 10.86 -3.02 13.45
CA SER A 55 11.47 -3.99 14.38
C SER A 55 12.45 -4.92 13.65
N ALA A 56 12.11 -5.36 12.43
CA ALA A 56 13.01 -6.12 11.57
C ALA A 56 14.27 -5.33 11.24
N GLN A 57 14.14 -4.07 10.83
CA GLN A 57 15.27 -3.19 10.53
C GLN A 57 16.20 -3.01 11.73
N VAL A 58 15.64 -2.79 12.92
CA VAL A 58 16.45 -2.69 14.15
C VAL A 58 17.20 -3.99 14.42
N PHE A 59 16.57 -5.14 14.23
CA PHE A 59 17.21 -6.43 14.42
C PHE A 59 18.33 -6.68 13.39
N GLU A 60 18.14 -6.27 12.14
CA GLU A 60 19.20 -6.31 11.12
C GLU A 60 20.38 -5.39 11.48
N TYR A 61 20.16 -4.18 12.00
CA TYR A 61 21.25 -3.34 12.50
C TYR A 61 22.03 -3.98 13.64
N ILE A 62 21.36 -4.71 14.54
CA ILE A 62 22.03 -5.43 15.63
C ILE A 62 22.88 -6.58 15.07
N LYS A 63 22.37 -7.37 14.12
CA LYS A 63 23.10 -8.46 13.47
C LYS A 63 24.38 -7.97 12.75
N HIS A 64 24.34 -6.78 12.18
CA HIS A 64 25.41 -6.18 11.39
C HIS A 64 26.11 -5.03 12.11
N SER A 65 25.99 -4.96 13.44
CA SER A 65 26.52 -3.85 14.25
C SER A 65 28.03 -3.67 14.15
N GLU A 66 28.77 -4.76 13.87
CA GLU A 66 30.23 -4.72 13.68
C GLU A 66 30.65 -3.86 12.48
N GLU A 67 29.81 -3.77 11.43
CA GLU A 67 30.05 -2.89 10.28
C GLU A 67 30.10 -1.40 10.68
N TYR A 68 29.49 -1.06 11.83
CA TYR A 68 29.46 0.28 12.42
C TYR A 68 30.47 0.43 13.58
N GLY A 69 31.35 -0.57 13.81
CA GLY A 69 32.32 -0.57 14.90
C GLY A 69 31.69 -0.81 16.29
N ILE A 70 30.49 -1.38 16.33
CA ILE A 70 29.75 -1.63 17.57
C ILE A 70 29.67 -3.15 17.80
N SER A 71 30.27 -3.64 18.90
CA SER A 71 30.16 -5.03 19.32
C SER A 71 28.92 -5.23 20.18
N VAL A 72 28.07 -6.19 19.82
CA VAL A 72 26.89 -6.58 20.60
C VAL A 72 26.98 -8.04 20.93
N GLU A 73 27.11 -8.37 22.23
CA GLU A 73 27.14 -9.74 22.72
C GLU A 73 25.75 -10.22 23.18
N ASN A 74 25.42 -11.47 22.90
CA ASN A 74 24.25 -12.17 23.44
C ASN A 74 22.91 -11.45 23.18
N PHE A 75 22.65 -11.04 21.95
CA PHE A 75 21.33 -10.49 21.57
C PHE A 75 20.36 -11.58 21.11
N ASP A 76 19.10 -11.41 21.46
CA ASP A 76 18.00 -12.27 21.02
C ASP A 76 16.77 -11.39 20.68
N LYS A 77 15.82 -12.01 20.02
CA LYS A 77 14.54 -11.40 19.69
C LYS A 77 13.40 -12.14 20.39
N ASN A 78 12.42 -11.40 20.85
CA ASN A 78 11.16 -11.96 21.29
C ASN A 78 10.08 -11.65 20.26
N PHE A 79 9.69 -12.66 19.48
CA PHE A 79 8.75 -12.50 18.37
C PHE A 79 7.38 -12.01 18.85
N ASP A 80 6.87 -12.53 19.99
CA ASP A 80 5.61 -12.09 20.58
C ASP A 80 5.62 -10.60 20.92
N ASN A 81 6.76 -10.10 21.46
CA ASN A 81 6.90 -8.68 21.78
C ASN A 81 6.98 -7.81 20.52
N VAL A 82 7.57 -8.30 19.44
CA VAL A 82 7.57 -7.61 18.13
C VAL A 82 6.13 -7.48 17.62
N VAL A 83 5.36 -8.56 17.66
CA VAL A 83 3.94 -8.55 17.29
C VAL A 83 3.13 -7.64 18.23
N ALA A 84 3.30 -7.76 19.54
CA ALA A 84 2.60 -6.94 20.52
C ALA A 84 2.88 -5.44 20.33
N ARG A 85 4.14 -5.05 20.01
CA ARG A 85 4.49 -3.67 19.66
C ARG A 85 3.66 -3.17 18.47
N SER A 86 3.57 -3.96 17.40
CA SER A 86 2.79 -3.63 16.21
C SER A 86 1.30 -3.41 16.56
N ARG A 87 0.72 -4.29 17.37
CA ARG A 87 -0.69 -4.17 17.82
C ARG A 87 -0.91 -2.94 18.71
N ASN A 88 0.05 -2.59 19.58
CA ASN A 88 -0.03 -1.38 20.41
C ASN A 88 0.02 -0.10 19.57
N VAL A 89 0.84 -0.05 18.53
CA VAL A 89 0.86 1.07 17.57
C VAL A 89 -0.50 1.20 16.88
N ALA A 90 -1.07 0.13 16.36
CA ALA A 90 -2.40 0.14 15.75
C ALA A 90 -3.48 0.64 16.72
N LYS A 91 -3.47 0.16 17.96
CA LYS A 91 -4.40 0.60 19.02
C LYS A 91 -4.28 2.09 19.32
N THR A 92 -3.06 2.62 19.34
CA THR A 92 -2.81 4.05 19.57
C THR A 92 -3.37 4.89 18.42
N MET A 93 -3.14 4.46 17.17
CA MET A 93 -3.66 5.16 15.98
C MET A 93 -5.20 5.17 15.96
N SER A 94 -5.84 4.04 16.24
CA SER A 94 -7.31 3.94 16.29
C SER A 94 -7.90 4.83 17.39
N LYS A 95 -7.24 4.94 18.56
CA LYS A 95 -7.62 5.90 19.61
C LYS A 95 -7.49 7.35 19.13
N GLY A 96 -6.44 7.66 18.37
CA GLY A 96 -6.25 8.97 17.74
C GLY A 96 -7.41 9.33 16.81
N VAL A 97 -7.83 8.41 15.93
CA VAL A 97 -9.00 8.64 15.07
C VAL A 97 -10.27 8.87 15.88
N ASN A 98 -10.50 8.08 16.94
CA ASN A 98 -11.65 8.30 17.83
C ASN A 98 -11.65 9.70 18.47
N PHE A 99 -10.48 10.19 18.90
CA PHE A 99 -10.32 11.56 19.38
C PHE A 99 -10.68 12.58 18.30
N LEU A 100 -10.19 12.39 17.05
CA LEU A 100 -10.50 13.27 15.93
C LEU A 100 -11.99 13.29 15.59
N MET A 101 -12.68 12.16 15.65
CA MET A 101 -14.14 12.11 15.47
C MET A 101 -14.85 12.99 16.49
N LYS A 102 -14.50 12.85 17.77
CA LYS A 102 -15.07 13.67 18.87
C LYS A 102 -14.74 15.15 18.70
N LYS A 103 -13.49 15.49 18.40
CA LYS A 103 -13.03 16.89 18.19
C LYS A 103 -13.83 17.57 17.10
N ASN A 104 -14.12 16.87 16.03
CA ASN A 104 -14.87 17.38 14.87
C ASN A 104 -16.39 17.14 14.99
N LYS A 105 -16.90 16.73 16.15
CA LYS A 105 -18.34 16.49 16.40
C LYS A 105 -18.99 15.50 15.43
N ILE A 106 -18.20 14.55 14.90
CA ILE A 106 -18.67 13.51 13.99
C ILE A 106 -19.30 12.40 14.82
N LYS A 107 -20.54 12.02 14.48
CA LYS A 107 -21.21 10.92 15.17
C LYS A 107 -20.79 9.58 14.59
N VAL A 108 -20.28 8.71 15.44
CA VAL A 108 -19.83 7.36 15.07
C VAL A 108 -20.89 6.34 15.44
N PHE A 109 -21.37 5.58 14.47
CA PHE A 109 -22.26 4.44 14.65
C PHE A 109 -21.46 3.15 14.45
N LYS A 110 -21.51 2.27 15.43
CA LYS A 110 -20.86 0.95 15.33
C LYS A 110 -21.87 -0.06 14.79
N GLY A 111 -21.48 -0.85 13.79
CA GLY A 111 -22.30 -1.90 13.23
C GLY A 111 -22.11 -2.03 11.72
N PHE A 112 -22.70 -3.09 11.16
CA PHE A 112 -22.73 -3.30 9.72
C PHE A 112 -23.81 -2.42 9.10
N GLY A 113 -23.40 -1.50 8.23
CA GLY A 113 -24.30 -0.60 7.53
C GLY A 113 -24.75 -1.17 6.18
N LYS A 114 -26.04 -1.23 5.95
CA LYS A 114 -26.65 -1.52 4.65
C LYS A 114 -27.40 -0.30 4.14
N LEU A 115 -27.12 0.09 2.90
CA LEU A 115 -27.87 1.11 2.17
C LEU A 115 -29.31 0.67 1.97
N SER A 116 -30.22 1.60 2.09
CA SER A 116 -31.65 1.37 1.90
C SER A 116 -32.27 2.55 1.15
N GLU A 117 -33.55 2.42 0.76
CA GLU A 117 -34.30 3.48 0.09
C GLU A 117 -34.30 4.78 0.88
N ASN A 118 -34.64 5.89 0.20
CA ASN A 118 -34.75 7.25 0.78
C ASN A 118 -33.49 7.74 1.48
N LYS A 119 -32.28 7.37 0.97
CA LYS A 119 -30.98 7.77 1.50
C LYS A 119 -30.81 7.40 2.98
N SER A 120 -31.31 6.22 3.36
CA SER A 120 -31.16 5.69 4.71
C SER A 120 -30.09 4.60 4.76
N ILE A 121 -29.49 4.45 5.93
CA ILE A 121 -28.57 3.35 6.25
C ILE A 121 -29.16 2.58 7.43
N ILE A 122 -29.38 1.29 7.23
CA ILE A 122 -29.75 0.34 8.27
C ILE A 122 -28.46 -0.19 8.90
N ILE A 123 -28.31 -0.04 10.20
CA ILE A 123 -27.11 -0.40 10.95
C ILE A 123 -27.46 -1.57 11.85
N SER A 124 -26.87 -2.73 11.58
CA SER A 124 -27.02 -3.93 12.42
C SER A 124 -25.86 -4.00 13.40
N ASN A 125 -26.14 -3.92 14.69
CA ASN A 125 -25.16 -4.00 15.76
C ASN A 125 -24.85 -5.45 16.15
N GLN A 126 -23.73 -5.67 16.83
CA GLN A 126 -23.30 -7.01 17.27
C GLN A 126 -24.24 -7.63 18.32
N ASP A 127 -24.96 -6.81 19.07
CA ASP A 127 -25.96 -7.24 20.05
C ASP A 127 -27.33 -7.58 19.44
N GLY A 128 -27.44 -7.54 18.10
CA GLY A 128 -28.67 -7.78 17.36
C GLY A 128 -29.61 -6.58 17.25
N SER A 129 -29.29 -5.45 17.88
CA SER A 129 -30.09 -4.22 17.71
C SER A 129 -29.90 -3.61 16.33
N VAL A 130 -30.94 -2.94 15.84
CA VAL A 130 -30.95 -2.29 14.53
C VAL A 130 -31.25 -0.81 14.69
N ASN A 131 -30.44 0.03 14.11
CA ASN A 131 -30.63 1.48 14.03
C ASN A 131 -30.80 1.90 12.57
N THR A 132 -31.55 2.94 12.32
CA THR A 132 -31.64 3.54 10.99
C THR A 132 -31.38 5.04 11.08
N ILE A 133 -30.48 5.53 10.22
CA ILE A 133 -30.15 6.93 10.06
C ILE A 133 -30.38 7.39 8.62
N MET A 134 -30.56 8.68 8.41
CA MET A 134 -30.76 9.27 7.08
C MET A 134 -29.71 10.32 6.78
N GLY A 135 -29.23 10.36 5.54
CA GLY A 135 -28.30 11.38 5.04
C GLY A 135 -28.82 12.05 3.77
N GLU A 136 -28.51 13.32 3.58
CA GLU A 136 -28.77 13.95 2.28
C GLU A 136 -27.82 13.42 1.21
N LYS A 137 -26.57 13.13 1.61
CA LYS A 137 -25.52 12.52 0.80
C LYS A 137 -24.95 11.28 1.50
N ILE A 138 -24.62 10.25 0.73
CA ILE A 138 -24.02 9.02 1.25
C ILE A 138 -22.73 8.74 0.51
N ILE A 139 -21.63 8.49 1.22
CA ILE A 139 -20.33 8.12 0.67
C ILE A 139 -20.00 6.69 1.09
N ILE A 140 -19.76 5.82 0.11
CA ILE A 140 -19.38 4.43 0.30
C ILE A 140 -17.86 4.36 0.34
N ALA A 141 -17.29 3.95 1.48
CA ALA A 141 -15.84 3.84 1.73
C ALA A 141 -15.52 2.53 2.46
N THR A 142 -16.17 1.44 2.05
CA THR A 142 -16.13 0.14 2.74
C THR A 142 -14.83 -0.65 2.56
N GLY A 143 -13.95 -0.18 1.68
CA GLY A 143 -12.60 -0.72 1.51
C GLY A 143 -12.56 -2.12 0.90
N ALA A 144 -11.47 -2.84 1.20
CA ALA A 144 -11.22 -4.16 0.64
C ALA A 144 -10.67 -5.14 1.70
N ARG A 145 -10.56 -6.42 1.31
CA ARG A 145 -9.99 -7.53 2.09
C ARG A 145 -9.09 -8.40 1.21
N SER A 146 -8.36 -9.36 1.80
CA SER A 146 -7.61 -10.37 1.03
C SER A 146 -8.52 -11.04 0.00
N ARG A 147 -7.97 -11.22 -1.21
CA ARG A 147 -8.58 -12.08 -2.22
C ARG A 147 -8.24 -13.52 -1.92
N GLU A 148 -9.22 -14.40 -2.08
CA GLU A 148 -9.02 -15.84 -2.05
C GLU A 148 -9.00 -16.42 -3.47
N LEU A 149 -8.15 -17.40 -3.67
CA LEU A 149 -8.15 -18.24 -4.88
C LEU A 149 -8.54 -19.66 -4.50
N PRO A 150 -9.16 -20.45 -5.41
CA PRO A 150 -9.54 -21.83 -5.13
C PRO A 150 -8.37 -22.72 -4.65
N ALA A 151 -7.16 -22.49 -5.19
CA ALA A 151 -5.95 -23.20 -4.80
C ALA A 151 -5.31 -22.70 -3.48
N LEU A 152 -5.80 -21.58 -2.92
CA LEU A 152 -5.27 -20.88 -1.74
C LEU A 152 -6.40 -20.47 -0.80
N LYS A 153 -7.30 -21.40 -0.50
CA LYS A 153 -8.39 -21.13 0.43
C LYS A 153 -7.86 -20.97 1.83
N GLN A 154 -8.02 -19.76 2.39
CA GLN A 154 -7.53 -19.42 3.72
C GLN A 154 -8.33 -20.20 4.80
N ASP A 155 -7.61 -20.82 5.73
CA ASP A 155 -8.15 -21.50 6.90
C ASP A 155 -7.92 -20.70 8.19
N GLY A 156 -7.18 -19.59 8.09
CA GLY A 156 -6.82 -18.72 9.20
C GLY A 156 -5.77 -19.30 10.14
N LYS A 157 -5.15 -20.43 9.79
CA LYS A 157 -4.17 -21.15 10.63
C LYS A 157 -2.88 -21.48 9.89
N ASN A 158 -2.93 -22.23 8.82
CA ASN A 158 -1.78 -22.65 8.02
C ASN A 158 -1.76 -21.94 6.65
N ILE A 159 -2.92 -21.70 6.06
CA ILE A 159 -3.07 -20.89 4.85
C ILE A 159 -3.75 -19.59 5.27
N ILE A 160 -2.99 -18.50 5.29
CA ILE A 160 -3.35 -17.26 5.96
C ILE A 160 -3.36 -16.06 5.04
N GLY A 161 -4.06 -15.01 5.46
CA GLY A 161 -3.99 -13.68 4.87
C GLY A 161 -3.08 -12.73 5.68
N TYR A 162 -3.08 -11.46 5.28
CA TYR A 162 -2.25 -10.43 5.92
C TYR A 162 -2.60 -10.21 7.41
N ARG A 163 -3.86 -10.42 7.81
CA ARG A 163 -4.30 -10.22 9.22
C ARG A 163 -3.64 -11.21 10.15
N GLU A 164 -3.70 -12.48 9.79
CA GLU A 164 -3.09 -13.56 10.55
C GLU A 164 -1.57 -13.44 10.52
N ALA A 165 -0.99 -13.14 9.34
CA ALA A 165 0.45 -12.99 9.17
C ALA A 165 1.07 -11.94 10.11
N MET A 166 0.36 -10.82 10.39
CA MET A 166 0.87 -9.83 11.34
C MET A 166 0.57 -10.12 12.81
N THR A 167 -0.08 -11.24 13.11
CA THR A 167 -0.52 -11.61 14.47
C THR A 167 -0.21 -13.06 14.85
N LEU A 168 0.67 -13.74 14.10
CA LEU A 168 1.12 -15.08 14.47
C LEU A 168 1.72 -15.04 15.89
N LYS A 169 1.34 -16.02 16.71
CA LYS A 169 1.87 -16.17 18.07
C LYS A 169 3.31 -16.68 18.08
N ASN A 170 3.62 -17.56 17.15
CA ASN A 170 4.95 -18.14 17.01
C ASN A 170 5.54 -17.76 15.65
N GLN A 171 6.83 -17.51 15.63
CA GLN A 171 7.56 -17.32 14.38
C GLN A 171 7.63 -18.66 13.65
N PRO A 172 7.15 -18.74 12.36
CA PRO A 172 7.29 -19.96 11.59
C PRO A 172 8.75 -20.21 11.19
N LYS A 173 9.14 -21.49 11.09
CA LYS A 173 10.48 -21.88 10.59
C LYS A 173 10.61 -21.57 9.11
N ASP A 174 9.55 -21.80 8.38
CA ASP A 174 9.47 -21.53 6.94
C ASP A 174 8.08 -21.04 6.54
N ILE A 175 8.05 -20.25 5.47
CA ILE A 175 6.85 -19.66 4.91
C ILE A 175 6.92 -19.60 3.38
N VAL A 176 5.86 -20.00 2.72
CA VAL A 176 5.66 -19.74 1.29
C VAL A 176 4.72 -18.55 1.14
N ILE A 177 5.18 -17.52 0.45
CA ILE A 177 4.39 -16.31 0.15
C ILE A 177 3.99 -16.35 -1.31
N VAL A 178 2.68 -16.38 -1.58
CA VAL A 178 2.12 -16.42 -2.93
C VAL A 178 1.67 -15.03 -3.33
N GLY A 179 2.34 -14.48 -4.35
CA GLY A 179 2.22 -13.10 -4.82
C GLY A 179 3.34 -12.20 -4.31
N SER A 180 3.91 -11.42 -5.21
CA SER A 180 5.05 -10.54 -4.98
C SER A 180 4.74 -9.05 -5.12
N GLY A 181 3.49 -8.64 -4.93
CA GLY A 181 3.12 -7.24 -4.76
C GLY A 181 3.65 -6.69 -3.42
N ALA A 182 3.42 -5.40 -3.14
CA ALA A 182 3.93 -4.73 -1.94
C ALA A 182 3.69 -5.53 -0.64
N ILE A 183 2.48 -6.10 -0.46
CA ILE A 183 2.14 -6.90 0.72
C ILE A 183 3.05 -8.13 0.84
N GLY A 184 3.18 -8.91 -0.24
CA GLY A 184 4.00 -10.12 -0.24
C GLY A 184 5.48 -9.83 0.03
N ILE A 185 6.02 -8.79 -0.60
CA ILE A 185 7.41 -8.36 -0.45
C ILE A 185 7.69 -7.83 0.97
N GLU A 186 6.80 -7.02 1.55
CA GLU A 186 6.97 -6.51 2.91
C GLU A 186 6.97 -7.64 3.95
N PHE A 187 6.07 -8.61 3.83
CA PHE A 187 6.10 -9.80 4.70
C PHE A 187 7.30 -10.70 4.44
N ALA A 188 7.73 -10.85 3.18
CA ALA A 188 8.94 -11.60 2.85
C ALA A 188 10.17 -11.00 3.55
N TYR A 189 10.34 -9.69 3.48
CA TYR A 189 11.39 -8.97 4.19
C TYR A 189 11.26 -9.15 5.71
N PHE A 190 10.07 -8.95 6.28
CA PHE A 190 9.85 -9.09 7.72
C PHE A 190 10.24 -10.47 8.24
N TYR A 191 9.66 -11.53 7.65
CA TYR A 191 9.89 -12.88 8.12
C TYR A 191 11.33 -13.35 7.90
N ASN A 192 11.92 -13.00 6.74
CA ASN A 192 13.32 -13.31 6.45
C ASN A 192 14.26 -12.65 7.47
N SER A 193 14.09 -11.36 7.73
CA SER A 193 14.88 -10.63 8.75
C SER A 193 14.73 -11.24 10.14
N MET A 194 13.53 -11.76 10.47
CA MET A 194 13.32 -12.50 11.72
C MET A 194 13.93 -13.92 11.69
N GLY A 195 14.50 -14.38 10.59
CA GLY A 195 15.17 -15.68 10.47
C GLY A 195 14.25 -16.83 10.06
N THR A 196 13.08 -16.55 9.53
CA THR A 196 12.20 -17.51 8.85
C THR A 196 12.73 -17.77 7.44
N LYS A 197 12.75 -19.01 6.99
CA LYS A 197 13.06 -19.35 5.60
C LYS A 197 11.89 -18.96 4.72
N VAL A 198 12.13 -18.09 3.73
CA VAL A 198 11.07 -17.52 2.86
C VAL A 198 11.22 -17.99 1.43
N THR A 199 10.13 -18.46 0.85
CA THR A 199 10.00 -18.72 -0.59
C THR A 199 8.85 -17.87 -1.14
N ILE A 200 9.12 -17.06 -2.16
CA ILE A 200 8.12 -16.27 -2.90
C ILE A 200 7.73 -17.04 -4.16
N VAL A 201 6.43 -17.18 -4.41
CA VAL A 201 5.89 -17.74 -5.66
C VAL A 201 5.11 -16.65 -6.37
N GLU A 202 5.58 -16.29 -7.57
CA GLU A 202 4.96 -15.25 -8.39
C GLU A 202 4.51 -15.81 -9.74
N PHE A 203 3.26 -15.56 -10.09
CA PHE A 203 2.66 -16.00 -11.35
C PHE A 203 3.24 -15.27 -12.56
N LEU A 204 3.56 -13.99 -12.42
CA LEU A 204 4.14 -13.17 -13.47
C LEU A 204 5.65 -13.42 -13.63
N ASP A 205 6.25 -12.88 -14.67
CA ASP A 205 7.65 -13.08 -15.05
C ASP A 205 8.66 -12.38 -14.15
N ARG A 206 8.20 -11.48 -13.27
CA ARG A 206 9.03 -10.71 -12.33
C ARG A 206 8.29 -10.36 -11.06
N ILE A 207 9.03 -10.12 -9.99
CA ILE A 207 8.47 -9.59 -8.74
C ILE A 207 8.11 -8.11 -8.88
N VAL A 208 7.27 -7.58 -7.98
CA VAL A 208 6.72 -6.21 -8.03
C VAL A 208 6.37 -5.76 -9.46
N PRO A 209 5.51 -6.50 -10.16
CA PRO A 209 5.34 -6.37 -11.61
C PRO A 209 4.77 -5.02 -12.08
N ALA A 210 4.24 -4.22 -11.13
CA ALA A 210 3.74 -2.88 -11.40
C ALA A 210 4.87 -1.83 -11.49
N GLU A 211 6.05 -2.14 -10.95
CA GLU A 211 7.20 -1.26 -10.92
C GLU A 211 7.97 -1.25 -12.25
N ASP A 212 8.86 -0.27 -12.40
CA ASP A 212 9.81 -0.26 -13.53
C ASP A 212 10.68 -1.52 -13.50
N VAL A 213 11.05 -2.00 -14.69
CA VAL A 213 11.78 -3.27 -14.86
C VAL A 213 13.12 -3.29 -14.13
N ASP A 214 13.80 -2.14 -14.08
CA ASP A 214 15.09 -2.02 -13.39
C ASP A 214 14.91 -2.12 -11.86
N ILE A 215 13.82 -1.58 -11.33
CA ILE A 215 13.44 -1.70 -9.92
C ILE A 215 13.19 -3.17 -9.56
N SER A 216 12.40 -3.88 -10.37
CA SER A 216 12.13 -5.31 -10.15
C SER A 216 13.41 -6.14 -10.12
N LYS A 217 14.31 -5.92 -11.08
CA LYS A 217 15.59 -6.63 -11.16
C LYS A 217 16.50 -6.37 -9.97
N GLU A 218 16.62 -5.11 -9.55
CA GLU A 218 17.48 -4.76 -8.41
C GLU A 218 16.92 -5.29 -7.10
N LEU A 219 15.57 -5.23 -6.90
CA LEU A 219 14.94 -5.83 -5.73
C LEU A 219 15.16 -7.35 -5.70
N GLU A 220 14.92 -8.04 -6.81
CA GLU A 220 15.10 -9.51 -6.90
C GLU A 220 16.53 -9.92 -6.55
N LYS A 221 17.52 -9.21 -7.08
CA LYS A 221 18.95 -9.43 -6.77
C LYS A 221 19.20 -9.28 -5.27
N ASN A 222 18.69 -8.23 -4.63
CA ASN A 222 18.87 -7.97 -3.20
C ASN A 222 18.16 -9.02 -2.32
N LEU A 223 16.93 -9.40 -2.64
CA LEU A 223 16.20 -10.43 -1.89
C LEU A 223 16.87 -11.79 -1.99
N LYS A 224 17.37 -12.19 -3.17
CA LYS A 224 18.13 -13.42 -3.36
C LYS A 224 19.46 -13.41 -2.59
N LYS A 225 20.18 -12.28 -2.58
CA LYS A 225 21.41 -12.09 -1.78
C LYS A 225 21.13 -12.32 -0.28
N ASN A 226 19.94 -11.94 0.19
CA ASN A 226 19.48 -12.12 1.56
C ASN A 226 18.85 -13.50 1.84
N GLY A 227 18.97 -14.47 0.89
CA GLY A 227 18.55 -15.86 1.09
C GLY A 227 17.07 -16.15 0.84
N ILE A 228 16.32 -15.23 0.27
CA ILE A 228 14.92 -15.47 -0.14
C ILE A 228 14.91 -16.24 -1.45
N GLU A 229 14.23 -17.39 -1.49
CA GLU A 229 13.97 -18.13 -2.72
C GLU A 229 12.84 -17.45 -3.50
N ILE A 230 13.02 -17.20 -4.81
CA ILE A 230 12.03 -16.55 -5.66
C ILE A 230 11.75 -17.40 -6.89
N LEU A 231 10.49 -17.77 -7.06
CA LEU A 231 9.97 -18.54 -8.18
C LEU A 231 8.99 -17.65 -8.98
N THR A 232 9.52 -17.00 -10.03
CA THR A 232 8.69 -16.24 -11.00
C THR A 232 8.14 -17.15 -12.08
N SER A 233 7.16 -16.67 -12.87
CA SER A 233 6.43 -17.47 -13.87
C SER A 233 5.96 -18.82 -13.31
N SER A 234 5.53 -18.82 -12.06
CA SER A 234 5.21 -20.03 -11.30
C SER A 234 3.82 -19.95 -10.69
N GLU A 235 3.04 -20.99 -10.83
CA GLU A 235 1.63 -21.03 -10.43
C GLU A 235 1.40 -22.06 -9.33
N VAL A 236 0.81 -21.64 -8.21
CA VAL A 236 0.32 -22.57 -7.19
C VAL A 236 -0.94 -23.27 -7.70
N LYS A 237 -0.85 -24.58 -7.88
CA LYS A 237 -1.94 -25.42 -8.38
C LYS A 237 -2.82 -25.96 -7.27
N LYS A 238 -2.24 -26.27 -6.11
CA LYS A 238 -2.94 -26.87 -4.98
C LYS A 238 -2.18 -26.62 -3.69
N THR A 239 -2.90 -26.51 -2.60
CA THR A 239 -2.38 -26.55 -1.22
C THR A 239 -3.12 -27.62 -0.43
N GLU A 240 -2.40 -28.44 0.33
CA GLU A 240 -2.96 -29.51 1.18
C GLU A 240 -2.25 -29.53 2.52
N ILE A 241 -3.03 -29.64 3.61
CA ILE A 241 -2.46 -29.85 4.94
C ILE A 241 -2.15 -31.34 5.06
N ASN A 242 -0.87 -31.66 5.31
CA ASN A 242 -0.41 -33.03 5.45
C ASN A 242 -0.53 -33.56 6.89
N GLU A 243 -0.18 -34.82 7.11
CA GLU A 243 -0.29 -35.51 8.42
C GLU A 243 0.55 -34.85 9.53
N SER A 244 1.64 -34.15 9.18
CA SER A 244 2.46 -33.42 10.16
C SER A 244 1.88 -32.06 10.56
N GLY A 245 0.79 -31.62 9.90
CA GLY A 245 0.17 -30.32 10.11
C GLY A 245 0.80 -29.19 9.31
N ASN A 246 1.77 -29.48 8.44
CA ASN A 246 2.35 -28.55 7.49
C ASN A 246 1.53 -28.48 6.20
N VAL A 247 1.83 -27.53 5.32
CA VAL A 247 1.18 -27.37 4.02
C VAL A 247 2.11 -27.86 2.91
N ASP A 248 1.63 -28.78 2.09
CA ASP A 248 2.26 -29.16 0.84
C ASP A 248 1.72 -28.26 -0.28
N VAL A 249 2.59 -27.45 -0.86
CA VAL A 249 2.28 -26.48 -1.91
C VAL A 249 2.75 -27.04 -3.26
N LEU A 250 1.82 -27.45 -4.12
CA LEU A 250 2.10 -27.92 -5.47
C LEU A 250 2.20 -26.73 -6.42
N ILE A 251 3.38 -26.54 -7.00
CA ILE A 251 3.73 -25.42 -7.87
C ILE A 251 4.06 -25.92 -9.26
N LYS A 252 3.45 -25.32 -10.29
CA LYS A 252 3.92 -25.44 -11.68
C LYS A 252 4.94 -24.35 -11.94
N THR A 253 6.18 -24.72 -12.23
CA THR A 253 7.30 -23.80 -12.44
C THR A 253 7.33 -23.26 -13.88
N SER A 254 8.22 -22.30 -14.13
CA SER A 254 8.47 -21.70 -15.46
C SER A 254 8.92 -22.71 -16.52
N SER A 255 9.61 -23.80 -16.12
CA SER A 255 9.99 -24.91 -17.01
C SER A 255 8.81 -25.80 -17.40
N GLY A 256 7.63 -25.64 -16.75
CA GLY A 256 6.46 -26.49 -16.92
C GLY A 256 6.43 -27.71 -15.99
N ASP A 257 7.52 -27.97 -15.25
CA ASP A 257 7.60 -29.03 -14.26
C ASP A 257 6.77 -28.72 -13.03
N THR A 258 6.45 -29.74 -12.26
CA THR A 258 5.79 -29.56 -10.95
C THR A 258 6.79 -29.76 -9.82
N LYS A 259 6.75 -28.87 -8.83
CA LYS A 259 7.53 -28.92 -7.60
C LYS A 259 6.57 -28.86 -6.42
N THR A 260 6.79 -29.68 -5.40
CA THR A 260 6.08 -29.57 -4.12
C THR A 260 7.01 -28.96 -3.08
N ILE A 261 6.55 -27.92 -2.38
CA ILE A 261 7.24 -27.31 -1.25
C ILE A 261 6.43 -27.62 0.01
N ASN A 262 7.08 -28.22 1.01
CA ASN A 262 6.51 -28.39 2.34
C ASN A 262 6.85 -27.18 3.19
N THR A 263 5.86 -26.59 3.87
CA THR A 263 6.04 -25.35 4.67
C THR A 263 5.06 -25.32 5.86
N GLU A 264 5.46 -24.67 6.95
CA GLU A 264 4.59 -24.47 8.12
C GLU A 264 3.41 -23.54 7.78
N ILE A 265 3.68 -22.48 7.02
CA ILE A 265 2.71 -21.42 6.70
C ILE A 265 2.72 -21.10 5.21
N VAL A 266 1.54 -20.86 4.66
CA VAL A 266 1.35 -20.23 3.34
C VAL A 266 0.65 -18.90 3.51
N LEU A 267 1.28 -17.81 3.09
CA LEU A 267 0.68 -16.49 3.04
C LEU A 267 0.11 -16.21 1.65
N SER A 268 -1.19 -16.00 1.56
CA SER A 268 -1.87 -15.56 0.33
C SER A 268 -1.80 -14.03 0.21
N ALA A 269 -0.97 -13.55 -0.73
CA ALA A 269 -0.79 -12.13 -1.06
C ALA A 269 -1.17 -11.82 -2.52
N VAL A 270 -2.17 -12.52 -3.06
CA VAL A 270 -2.61 -12.51 -4.47
C VAL A 270 -3.58 -11.38 -4.83
N GLY A 271 -3.56 -10.31 -4.05
CA GLY A 271 -4.37 -9.12 -4.26
C GLY A 271 -5.54 -8.99 -3.28
N ILE A 272 -6.43 -8.06 -3.59
CA ILE A 272 -7.55 -7.68 -2.73
C ILE A 272 -8.89 -7.88 -3.45
N LYS A 273 -9.96 -7.99 -2.67
CA LYS A 273 -11.35 -7.98 -3.12
C LYS A 273 -12.11 -6.89 -2.37
N THR A 274 -12.93 -6.12 -3.06
CA THR A 274 -13.71 -5.02 -2.46
C THR A 274 -14.80 -5.53 -1.52
N ASN A 275 -15.18 -4.69 -0.57
CA ASN A 275 -16.24 -5.00 0.40
C ASN A 275 -17.56 -4.35 -0.05
N ILE A 276 -18.12 -4.83 -1.14
CA ILE A 276 -19.36 -4.28 -1.73
C ILE A 276 -20.55 -5.24 -1.62
N GLU A 277 -20.35 -6.47 -1.16
CA GLU A 277 -21.43 -7.44 -1.05
C GLU A 277 -22.35 -7.12 0.13
N ASN A 278 -23.65 -7.34 -0.04
CA ASN A 278 -24.70 -7.21 0.99
C ASN A 278 -24.86 -5.80 1.59
N ILE A 279 -24.26 -4.76 0.99
CA ILE A 279 -24.39 -3.39 1.45
C ILE A 279 -25.55 -2.62 0.78
N GLY A 280 -26.34 -3.27 -0.06
CA GLY A 280 -27.55 -2.68 -0.65
C GLY A 280 -27.34 -1.99 -2.01
N LEU A 281 -26.27 -2.32 -2.74
CA LEU A 281 -26.00 -1.70 -4.05
C LEU A 281 -27.01 -2.12 -5.10
N GLU A 282 -27.29 -3.41 -5.17
CA GLU A 282 -28.19 -4.03 -6.14
C GLU A 282 -29.62 -3.50 -5.98
N GLU A 283 -30.09 -3.41 -4.73
CA GLU A 283 -31.44 -2.94 -4.41
C GLU A 283 -31.64 -1.47 -4.81
N LEU A 284 -30.56 -0.67 -4.76
CA LEU A 284 -30.59 0.75 -5.19
C LEU A 284 -30.26 0.94 -6.66
N GLY A 285 -29.87 -0.11 -7.39
CA GLY A 285 -29.45 -0.01 -8.79
C GLY A 285 -28.11 0.72 -8.98
N ILE A 286 -27.23 0.72 -7.97
CA ILE A 286 -25.87 1.27 -8.08
C ILE A 286 -25.04 0.31 -8.93
N LYS A 287 -24.47 0.82 -10.02
CA LYS A 287 -23.76 0.03 -11.03
C LYS A 287 -22.35 -0.31 -10.56
N THR A 288 -21.97 -1.56 -10.82
CA THR A 288 -20.61 -2.07 -10.55
C THR A 288 -20.03 -2.72 -11.81
N GLU A 289 -18.71 -2.73 -11.93
CA GLU A 289 -17.97 -3.45 -12.95
C GLU A 289 -16.73 -4.12 -12.30
N LYS A 290 -16.54 -5.44 -12.49
CA LYS A 290 -15.38 -6.19 -11.97
C LYS A 290 -15.11 -5.90 -10.48
N ASP A 291 -16.13 -6.02 -9.64
CA ASP A 291 -16.09 -5.73 -8.19
C ASP A 291 -15.78 -4.26 -7.81
N LYS A 292 -15.95 -3.31 -8.72
CA LYS A 292 -15.78 -1.87 -8.46
C LYS A 292 -17.08 -1.12 -8.71
N ILE A 293 -17.36 -0.12 -7.86
CA ILE A 293 -18.48 0.80 -8.05
C ILE A 293 -18.11 1.79 -9.15
N LEU A 294 -19.01 1.99 -10.11
CA LEU A 294 -18.83 2.99 -11.19
C LEU A 294 -19.13 4.38 -10.66
N ILE A 295 -18.24 5.32 -10.93
CA ILE A 295 -18.31 6.72 -10.51
C ILE A 295 -17.93 7.66 -11.66
N ASP A 296 -18.31 8.93 -11.53
CA ASP A 296 -17.79 10.02 -12.33
C ASP A 296 -16.45 10.56 -11.77
N ASP A 297 -15.90 11.62 -12.40
CA ASP A 297 -14.62 12.25 -12.01
C ASP A 297 -14.66 12.88 -10.61
N PHE A 298 -15.84 13.05 -10.01
CA PHE A 298 -16.06 13.60 -8.68
C PHE A 298 -16.70 12.60 -7.71
N TYR A 299 -16.55 11.30 -8.03
CA TYR A 299 -16.93 10.16 -7.19
C TYR A 299 -18.43 9.92 -7.03
N MET A 300 -19.30 10.62 -7.78
CA MET A 300 -20.73 10.33 -7.77
C MET A 300 -21.02 9.05 -8.57
N THR A 301 -21.86 8.18 -8.01
CA THR A 301 -22.35 6.98 -8.70
C THR A 301 -23.40 7.34 -9.75
N ASN A 302 -23.92 6.34 -10.44
CA ASN A 302 -25.09 6.53 -11.33
C ASN A 302 -26.38 6.91 -10.60
N ILE A 303 -26.41 6.84 -9.27
CA ILE A 303 -27.53 7.25 -8.43
C ILE A 303 -27.19 8.58 -7.74
N LYS A 304 -28.01 9.59 -7.99
CA LYS A 304 -27.80 10.94 -7.44
C LYS A 304 -27.67 10.92 -5.92
N ASP A 305 -26.70 11.67 -5.39
CA ASP A 305 -26.40 11.82 -3.97
C ASP A 305 -25.77 10.58 -3.30
N TYR A 306 -25.41 9.56 -4.08
CA TYR A 306 -24.58 8.45 -3.65
C TYR A 306 -23.21 8.52 -4.30
N TYR A 307 -22.17 8.45 -3.48
CA TYR A 307 -20.76 8.57 -3.87
C TYR A 307 -20.00 7.33 -3.42
N ALA A 308 -18.84 7.06 -4.03
CA ALA A 308 -17.96 5.99 -3.61
C ALA A 308 -16.49 6.40 -3.76
N ILE A 309 -15.63 6.01 -2.81
CA ILE A 309 -14.21 6.37 -2.76
C ILE A 309 -13.34 5.21 -2.25
N GLY A 310 -12.05 5.29 -2.53
CA GLY A 310 -11.05 4.33 -2.06
C GLY A 310 -11.13 2.99 -2.78
N ASP A 311 -10.77 1.92 -2.07
CA ASP A 311 -10.59 0.60 -2.67
C ASP A 311 -11.82 0.06 -3.42
N VAL A 312 -13.01 0.59 -3.17
CA VAL A 312 -14.26 0.15 -3.83
C VAL A 312 -14.47 0.75 -5.22
N VAL A 313 -13.66 1.74 -5.63
CA VAL A 313 -13.71 2.36 -6.95
C VAL A 313 -12.49 2.00 -7.79
N LYS A 314 -12.51 2.35 -9.07
CA LYS A 314 -11.37 2.18 -9.98
C LYS A 314 -10.23 3.12 -9.54
N GLY A 315 -9.02 2.62 -9.56
CA GLY A 315 -7.81 3.36 -9.18
C GLY A 315 -6.86 2.50 -8.35
N GLN A 316 -5.84 3.14 -7.81
CA GLN A 316 -4.84 2.51 -6.95
C GLN A 316 -5.43 2.35 -5.54
N ALA A 317 -5.41 1.13 -5.01
CA ALA A 317 -5.91 0.84 -3.66
C ALA A 317 -4.86 1.25 -2.60
N LEU A 318 -4.74 2.56 -2.38
CA LEU A 318 -3.78 3.19 -1.49
C LEU A 318 -4.47 4.15 -0.51
N ALA A 319 -3.99 4.18 0.71
CA ALA A 319 -4.59 4.99 1.78
C ALA A 319 -4.61 6.50 1.45
N HIS A 320 -3.53 7.02 0.88
CA HIS A 320 -3.43 8.43 0.49
C HIS A 320 -4.29 8.77 -0.73
N VAL A 321 -4.50 7.82 -1.65
CA VAL A 321 -5.47 7.98 -2.76
C VAL A 321 -6.88 8.10 -2.20
N ALA A 322 -7.31 7.15 -1.38
CA ALA A 322 -8.63 7.18 -0.75
C ALA A 322 -8.88 8.47 0.05
N SER A 323 -7.85 9.00 0.73
CA SER A 323 -7.92 10.27 1.46
C SER A 323 -8.08 11.46 0.53
N ALA A 324 -7.31 11.52 -0.56
CA ALA A 324 -7.39 12.59 -1.56
C ALA A 324 -8.74 12.58 -2.29
N GLU A 325 -9.22 11.40 -2.70
CA GLU A 325 -10.55 11.20 -3.29
C GLU A 325 -11.65 11.71 -2.36
N GLY A 326 -11.56 11.36 -1.07
CA GLY A 326 -12.54 11.78 -0.08
C GLY A 326 -12.58 13.28 0.17
N ILE A 327 -11.43 13.95 0.23
CA ILE A 327 -11.35 15.42 0.35
C ILE A 327 -11.98 16.08 -0.87
N LEU A 328 -11.58 15.66 -2.07
CA LEU A 328 -12.08 16.20 -3.33
C LEU A 328 -13.59 15.99 -3.47
N CYS A 329 -14.09 14.80 -3.12
CA CYS A 329 -15.50 14.47 -3.14
C CYS A 329 -16.33 15.41 -2.28
N VAL A 330 -15.96 15.63 -1.01
CA VAL A 330 -16.74 16.49 -0.11
C VAL A 330 -16.56 17.97 -0.40
N GLU A 331 -15.43 18.40 -0.93
CA GLU A 331 -15.25 19.78 -1.41
C GLU A 331 -16.16 20.07 -2.60
N LYS A 332 -16.29 19.12 -3.55
CA LYS A 332 -17.23 19.23 -4.66
C LYS A 332 -18.68 19.26 -4.17
N ILE A 333 -19.04 18.39 -3.22
CA ILE A 333 -20.37 18.37 -2.58
C ILE A 333 -20.69 19.72 -1.91
N ALA A 334 -19.70 20.35 -1.28
CA ALA A 334 -19.85 21.66 -0.63
C ALA A 334 -19.86 22.85 -1.62
N GLY A 335 -19.74 22.60 -2.92
CA GLY A 335 -19.80 23.62 -3.97
C GLY A 335 -18.47 24.32 -4.27
N HIS A 336 -17.35 23.77 -3.80
CA HIS A 336 -16.04 24.29 -4.16
C HIS A 336 -15.70 23.97 -5.63
N ASP A 337 -14.93 24.84 -6.26
CA ASP A 337 -14.32 24.58 -7.56
C ASP A 337 -13.08 23.72 -7.35
N VAL A 338 -13.13 22.49 -7.85
CA VAL A 338 -12.07 21.49 -7.68
C VAL A 338 -11.77 20.80 -9.01
N ASN A 339 -10.52 20.46 -9.25
CA ASN A 339 -10.11 19.66 -10.39
C ASN A 339 -10.13 18.15 -10.05
N PRO A 340 -10.39 17.28 -11.02
CA PRO A 340 -10.24 15.84 -10.85
C PRO A 340 -8.85 15.45 -10.36
N LEU A 341 -8.77 14.33 -9.65
CA LEU A 341 -7.50 13.78 -9.19
C LEU A 341 -6.68 13.27 -10.37
N ASP A 342 -5.42 13.69 -10.44
CA ASP A 342 -4.47 13.14 -11.41
C ASP A 342 -3.91 11.80 -10.91
N TYR A 343 -4.47 10.71 -11.38
CA TYR A 343 -4.04 9.35 -11.03
C TYR A 343 -2.66 8.99 -11.59
N ASN A 344 -2.10 9.75 -12.53
CA ASN A 344 -0.73 9.54 -13.02
C ASN A 344 0.33 10.17 -12.09
N ASN A 345 -0.09 11.02 -11.16
CA ASN A 345 0.80 11.64 -10.18
C ASN A 345 0.62 11.09 -8.74
N ILE A 346 0.20 9.85 -8.62
CA ILE A 346 0.07 9.14 -7.35
C ILE A 346 1.35 8.35 -7.07
N PRO A 347 2.05 8.57 -5.94
CA PRO A 347 3.21 7.79 -5.59
C PRO A 347 2.82 6.40 -5.07
N GLY A 348 3.57 5.37 -5.48
CA GLY A 348 3.56 4.04 -4.92
C GLY A 348 4.79 3.80 -4.05
N CYS A 349 4.65 3.06 -2.94
CA CYS A 349 5.75 2.74 -2.05
C CYS A 349 5.67 1.29 -1.57
N THR A 350 6.84 0.62 -1.48
CA THR A 350 7.00 -0.69 -0.85
C THR A 350 8.11 -0.59 0.20
N TYR A 351 7.79 -0.88 1.45
CA TYR A 351 8.64 -0.62 2.62
C TYR A 351 9.47 -1.84 3.03
N CYS A 352 10.08 -2.51 2.06
CA CYS A 352 11.07 -3.56 2.28
C CYS A 352 12.47 -2.94 2.51
N SER A 353 13.52 -3.74 2.43
CA SER A 353 14.91 -3.25 2.39
C SER A 353 15.65 -3.94 1.24
N PRO A 354 16.13 -3.17 0.23
CA PRO A 354 15.94 -1.73 0.03
C PRO A 354 14.48 -1.36 -0.21
N GLU A 355 14.07 -0.13 0.19
CA GLU A 355 12.73 0.41 -0.07
C GLU A 355 12.54 0.68 -1.57
N ILE A 356 11.26 0.71 -2.01
CA ILE A 356 10.90 1.13 -3.37
C ILE A 356 9.94 2.31 -3.28
N ALA A 357 10.13 3.29 -4.16
CA ALA A 357 9.16 4.37 -4.37
C ALA A 357 9.11 4.77 -5.85
N SER A 358 7.90 5.01 -6.35
CA SER A 358 7.69 5.35 -7.76
C SER A 358 6.54 6.32 -7.95
N VAL A 359 6.60 7.15 -8.99
CA VAL A 359 5.51 8.01 -9.44
C VAL A 359 5.61 8.22 -10.96
N GLY A 360 4.47 8.28 -11.63
CA GLY A 360 4.39 8.52 -13.07
C GLY A 360 4.60 7.27 -13.91
N TYR A 361 5.00 7.45 -15.16
CA TYR A 361 5.19 6.36 -16.12
C TYR A 361 6.51 5.65 -15.89
N THR A 362 6.51 4.32 -16.00
CA THR A 362 7.74 3.55 -16.23
C THR A 362 8.28 3.83 -17.63
N GLU A 363 9.54 3.50 -17.87
CA GLU A 363 10.18 3.65 -19.18
C GLU A 363 9.35 2.99 -20.30
N ASP A 364 8.96 1.72 -20.10
CA ASP A 364 8.12 0.98 -21.04
C ASP A 364 6.76 1.65 -21.29
N GLN A 365 6.14 2.20 -20.23
CA GLN A 365 4.84 2.88 -20.36
C GLN A 365 4.97 4.20 -21.13
N ALA A 366 6.01 4.97 -20.89
CA ALA A 366 6.28 6.22 -21.61
C ALA A 366 6.48 5.95 -23.11
N ILE A 367 7.33 4.98 -23.45
CA ILE A 367 7.57 4.56 -24.84
C ILE A 367 6.27 4.09 -25.52
N LYS A 368 5.49 3.21 -24.84
CA LYS A 368 4.20 2.73 -25.38
C LYS A 368 3.18 3.83 -25.60
N LYS A 369 3.28 4.94 -24.86
CA LYS A 369 2.43 6.13 -25.06
C LYS A 369 2.93 7.06 -26.18
N GLY A 370 4.08 6.75 -26.78
CA GLY A 370 4.63 7.49 -27.92
C GLY A 370 5.54 8.67 -27.51
N TYR A 371 5.97 8.73 -26.25
CA TYR A 371 6.95 9.74 -25.85
C TYR A 371 8.34 9.39 -26.38
N GLU A 372 9.06 10.40 -26.88
CA GLU A 372 10.52 10.36 -27.01
C GLU A 372 11.11 10.75 -25.66
N ILE A 373 11.92 9.87 -25.05
CA ILE A 373 12.31 10.01 -23.66
C ILE A 373 13.81 10.24 -23.49
N LYS A 374 14.15 10.97 -22.41
CA LYS A 374 15.48 11.00 -21.79
C LYS A 374 15.39 10.26 -20.47
N VAL A 375 16.31 9.34 -20.25
CA VAL A 375 16.38 8.55 -19.03
C VAL A 375 17.69 8.82 -18.32
N GLY A 376 17.62 9.17 -17.05
CA GLY A 376 18.79 9.30 -16.19
C GLY A 376 18.71 8.30 -15.04
N LYS A 377 19.89 7.80 -14.64
CA LYS A 377 20.00 6.84 -13.54
C LYS A 377 21.25 7.16 -12.72
N PHE A 378 21.08 7.25 -11.39
CA PHE A 378 22.21 7.49 -10.48
C PHE A 378 22.18 6.44 -9.37
N PRO A 379 23.27 5.63 -9.22
CA PRO A 379 23.35 4.60 -8.18
C PRO A 379 23.71 5.21 -6.82
N PHE A 380 23.09 4.71 -5.76
CA PHE A 380 23.45 5.14 -4.40
C PHE A 380 24.88 4.77 -4.00
N SER A 381 25.53 3.83 -4.66
CA SER A 381 26.95 3.53 -4.46
C SER A 381 27.88 4.72 -4.79
N ALA A 382 27.42 5.70 -5.57
CA ALA A 382 28.12 6.93 -5.85
C ALA A 382 27.73 8.10 -4.91
N SER A 383 26.72 7.90 -4.03
CA SER A 383 26.28 8.93 -3.07
C SER A 383 27.12 8.89 -1.79
N GLY A 384 27.73 10.04 -1.43
CA GLY A 384 28.47 10.17 -0.17
C GLY A 384 27.63 9.93 1.07
N LYS A 385 26.34 10.33 1.07
CA LYS A 385 25.41 10.06 2.17
C LYS A 385 25.10 8.58 2.30
N ALA A 386 24.84 7.90 1.20
CA ALA A 386 24.57 6.46 1.19
C ALA A 386 25.77 5.67 1.69
N GLN A 387 27.00 6.04 1.27
CA GLN A 387 28.24 5.45 1.79
C GLN A 387 28.39 5.66 3.30
N ALA A 388 28.18 6.87 3.78
CA ALA A 388 28.30 7.19 5.20
C ALA A 388 27.27 6.48 6.08
N SER A 389 26.09 6.16 5.54
CA SER A 389 25.05 5.41 6.26
C SER A 389 25.19 3.89 6.15
N GLY A 390 26.10 3.37 5.33
CA GLY A 390 26.25 1.92 5.08
C GLY A 390 25.08 1.31 4.30
N LYS A 391 24.29 2.14 3.58
CA LYS A 391 23.10 1.73 2.84
C LYS A 391 23.18 2.28 1.41
N ASN A 392 24.05 1.65 0.61
CA ASN A 392 24.42 2.12 -0.73
C ASN A 392 23.85 1.26 -1.88
N GLU A 393 22.97 0.33 -1.58
CA GLU A 393 22.26 -0.45 -2.60
C GLU A 393 21.18 0.39 -3.28
N GLY A 394 20.99 0.13 -4.58
CA GLY A 394 19.91 0.74 -5.36
C GLY A 394 20.31 1.99 -6.12
N PHE A 395 19.30 2.73 -6.58
CA PHE A 395 19.47 3.87 -7.47
C PHE A 395 18.21 4.74 -7.52
N VAL A 396 18.36 5.93 -8.08
CA VAL A 396 17.28 6.79 -8.58
C VAL A 396 17.27 6.72 -10.10
N LYS A 397 16.09 6.51 -10.71
CA LYS A 397 15.84 6.56 -12.16
C LYS A 397 14.78 7.59 -12.46
N VAL A 398 15.05 8.51 -13.38
CA VAL A 398 14.13 9.55 -13.83
C VAL A 398 13.88 9.44 -15.32
N ILE A 399 12.69 9.84 -15.76
CA ILE A 399 12.23 9.77 -17.14
C ILE A 399 11.62 11.12 -17.51
N PHE A 400 12.17 11.76 -18.54
CA PHE A 400 11.70 13.03 -19.09
C PHE A 400 11.25 12.90 -20.53
N ASP A 401 10.25 13.69 -20.93
CA ASP A 401 9.97 13.93 -22.34
C ASP A 401 11.12 14.71 -22.99
N SER A 402 11.63 14.20 -24.11
CA SER A 402 12.75 14.83 -24.80
C SER A 402 12.41 16.16 -25.43
N LYS A 403 11.11 16.35 -25.77
CA LYS A 403 10.67 17.50 -26.55
C LYS A 403 10.37 18.72 -25.67
N TYR A 404 9.65 18.50 -24.55
CA TYR A 404 9.19 19.58 -23.69
C TYR A 404 9.85 19.58 -22.32
N GLY A 405 10.62 18.54 -22.00
CA GLY A 405 11.29 18.40 -20.70
C GLY A 405 10.34 18.05 -19.56
N GLU A 406 9.11 17.60 -19.83
CA GLU A 406 8.16 17.16 -18.82
C GLU A 406 8.72 15.98 -18.02
N TRP A 407 8.60 16.02 -16.70
CA TRP A 407 9.00 14.92 -15.84
C TRP A 407 7.94 13.81 -15.86
N LEU A 408 8.15 12.79 -16.70
CA LEU A 408 7.19 11.72 -16.96
C LEU A 408 7.13 10.67 -15.85
N GLY A 409 8.26 10.37 -15.21
CA GLY A 409 8.32 9.35 -14.16
C GLY A 409 9.57 9.41 -13.32
N CYS A 410 9.45 8.90 -12.08
CA CYS A 410 10.55 8.75 -11.15
C CYS A 410 10.40 7.43 -10.42
N HIS A 411 11.46 6.61 -10.40
CA HIS A 411 11.50 5.28 -9.83
C HIS A 411 12.76 5.13 -8.99
N MET A 412 12.60 4.80 -7.73
CA MET A 412 13.69 4.74 -6.77
C MET A 412 13.69 3.41 -6.06
N ILE A 413 14.87 2.88 -5.80
CA ILE A 413 15.08 1.74 -4.91
C ILE A 413 16.31 2.03 -4.03
N GLY A 414 16.16 2.00 -2.70
CA GLY A 414 17.24 2.34 -1.76
C GLY A 414 16.72 2.65 -0.37
N ASP A 415 17.60 3.11 0.52
CA ASP A 415 17.23 3.52 1.87
C ASP A 415 16.56 4.90 1.86
N GLY A 416 15.42 5.04 2.52
CA GLY A 416 14.68 6.31 2.67
C GLY A 416 14.01 6.84 1.39
N VAL A 417 13.95 6.07 0.31
CA VAL A 417 13.35 6.53 -0.95
C VAL A 417 11.84 6.75 -0.85
N THR A 418 11.18 6.12 0.11
CA THR A 418 9.75 6.32 0.37
C THR A 418 9.42 7.72 0.90
N ASP A 419 10.39 8.38 1.55
CA ASP A 419 10.28 9.79 1.94
C ASP A 419 10.73 10.73 0.81
N MET A 420 11.75 10.34 0.02
CA MET A 420 12.29 11.14 -1.09
C MET A 420 11.32 11.34 -2.24
N ILE A 421 10.44 10.38 -2.52
CA ILE A 421 9.54 10.41 -3.70
C ILE A 421 8.61 11.64 -3.71
N ALA A 422 8.36 12.24 -2.55
CA ALA A 422 7.53 13.44 -2.43
C ALA A 422 8.07 14.62 -3.25
N GLU A 423 9.40 14.73 -3.43
CA GLU A 423 10.03 15.74 -4.29
C GLU A 423 9.57 15.58 -5.75
N ALA A 424 9.61 14.36 -6.27
CA ALA A 424 9.15 14.07 -7.63
C ALA A 424 7.65 14.32 -7.80
N VAL A 425 6.82 13.96 -6.81
CA VAL A 425 5.37 14.21 -6.82
C VAL A 425 5.07 15.71 -6.91
N VAL A 426 5.74 16.53 -6.10
CA VAL A 426 5.56 17.99 -6.10
C VAL A 426 6.13 18.60 -7.39
N GLY A 427 7.32 18.19 -7.83
CA GLY A 427 7.92 18.65 -9.08
C GLY A 427 6.99 18.39 -10.28
N ARG A 428 6.46 17.17 -10.41
CA ARG A 428 5.50 16.81 -11.47
C ARG A 428 4.19 17.60 -11.37
N LYS A 429 3.66 17.80 -10.14
CA LYS A 429 2.42 18.59 -9.93
C LYS A 429 2.57 20.05 -10.36
N LEU A 430 3.78 20.60 -10.25
CA LEU A 430 4.12 21.97 -10.65
C LEU A 430 4.62 22.05 -12.10
N GLU A 431 4.54 20.93 -12.86
CA GLU A 431 5.01 20.86 -14.26
C GLU A 431 6.48 21.26 -14.40
N THR A 432 7.30 20.90 -13.40
CA THR A 432 8.73 21.22 -13.34
C THR A 432 9.48 20.41 -14.40
N THR A 433 10.40 21.04 -15.10
CA THR A 433 11.31 20.37 -16.05
C THR A 433 12.62 20.00 -15.35
N GLY A 434 13.45 19.17 -16.02
CA GLY A 434 14.76 18.79 -15.49
C GLY A 434 15.67 19.98 -15.21
N ASN A 435 15.52 21.05 -15.97
CA ASN A 435 16.33 22.27 -15.84
C ASN A 435 16.14 22.98 -14.48
N GLU A 436 14.91 23.02 -13.98
CA GLU A 436 14.61 23.61 -12.66
C GLU A 436 15.17 22.73 -11.53
N ILE A 437 15.11 21.41 -11.68
CA ILE A 437 15.69 20.49 -10.69
C ILE A 437 17.21 20.62 -10.64
N LEU A 438 17.89 20.71 -11.79
CA LEU A 438 19.34 20.89 -11.87
C LEU A 438 19.83 22.21 -11.23
N LYS A 439 18.98 23.23 -11.23
CA LYS A 439 19.30 24.54 -10.61
C LYS A 439 18.84 24.66 -9.16
N ALA A 440 18.05 23.71 -8.68
CA ALA A 440 17.66 23.66 -7.27
C ALA A 440 18.84 23.17 -6.42
N VAL A 441 19.17 23.93 -5.37
CA VAL A 441 20.26 23.55 -4.46
C VAL A 441 19.75 22.48 -3.49
N HIS A 442 20.28 21.27 -3.63
CA HIS A 442 20.03 20.19 -2.68
C HIS A 442 20.95 20.28 -1.46
N PRO A 443 20.47 20.00 -0.25
CA PRO A 443 21.31 20.02 0.94
C PRO A 443 22.34 18.88 0.93
N HIS A 444 23.57 19.15 1.35
CA HIS A 444 24.68 18.20 1.43
C HIS A 444 25.06 17.89 2.89
N PRO A 445 25.26 16.60 3.29
CA PRO A 445 25.04 15.39 2.49
C PRO A 445 23.63 14.82 2.71
N THR A 446 22.92 14.50 1.63
CA THR A 446 21.59 13.87 1.70
C THR A 446 21.41 12.78 0.64
N MET A 447 20.40 11.93 0.83
CA MET A 447 19.98 10.96 -0.19
C MET A 447 19.31 11.68 -1.40
N SER A 448 18.67 12.84 -1.17
CA SER A 448 17.98 13.62 -2.21
C SER A 448 18.91 14.16 -3.30
N GLU A 449 20.22 14.33 -3.03
CA GLU A 449 21.20 14.67 -4.06
C GLU A 449 21.21 13.68 -5.22
N ALA A 450 20.87 12.41 -4.96
CA ALA A 450 20.77 11.38 -6.00
C ALA A 450 19.64 11.66 -7.00
N VAL A 451 18.61 12.44 -6.63
CA VAL A 451 17.55 12.87 -7.57
C VAL A 451 18.14 13.87 -8.57
N MET A 452 18.85 14.87 -8.09
CA MET A 452 19.51 15.87 -8.94
C MET A 452 20.53 15.20 -9.87
N GLU A 453 21.38 14.30 -9.36
CA GLU A 453 22.38 13.58 -10.17
C GLU A 453 21.72 12.66 -11.21
N ALA A 454 20.59 12.00 -10.89
CA ALA A 454 19.85 11.23 -11.86
C ALA A 454 19.26 12.13 -12.96
N VAL A 455 18.76 13.32 -12.59
CA VAL A 455 18.32 14.33 -13.58
C VAL A 455 19.51 14.79 -14.44
N ALA A 456 20.66 15.10 -13.84
CA ALA A 456 21.88 15.45 -14.56
C ALA A 456 22.29 14.35 -15.55
N ALA A 457 22.17 13.07 -15.15
CA ALA A 457 22.46 11.93 -16.05
C ALA A 457 21.49 11.88 -17.25
N ALA A 458 20.23 12.31 -17.10
CA ALA A 458 19.29 12.36 -18.22
C ALA A 458 19.64 13.44 -19.26
N TYR A 459 20.46 14.43 -18.87
CA TYR A 459 20.88 15.54 -19.71
C TYR A 459 22.38 15.53 -20.05
N ASP A 460 23.09 14.43 -19.78
CA ASP A 460 24.54 14.29 -19.97
C ASP A 460 25.40 15.31 -19.18
N GLU A 461 24.86 15.76 -18.02
CA GLU A 461 25.49 16.76 -17.14
C GLU A 461 25.91 16.19 -15.79
N VAL A 462 25.82 14.86 -15.58
CA VAL A 462 26.18 14.21 -14.32
C VAL A 462 27.64 14.41 -13.95
N ILE A 463 27.91 14.70 -12.67
CA ILE A 463 29.27 15.01 -12.19
C ILE A 463 29.90 13.81 -11.47
N HIS A 464 29.11 13.08 -10.67
CA HIS A 464 29.63 12.07 -9.74
C HIS A 464 29.43 10.62 -10.22
N LEU A 465 29.33 10.41 -11.54
CA LEU A 465 29.29 9.08 -12.16
C LEU A 465 30.59 8.77 -12.89
#